data_d37eab834247d27a02d4f84adca140ba
#
_entry.id   d37eab834247d27a02d4f84adca140ba
#
_cell.length_a   1.000
_cell.length_b   1.000
_cell.length_c   1.000
_cell.angle_alpha   90.00
_cell.angle_beta   90.00
_cell.angle_gamma   90.00
#
_symmetry.space_group_name_H-M   'P 1'
#
loop_
_entity.id
_entity.type
_entity.pdbx_description
1 polymer ?
#
loop_
_entity_poly.entity_id
_entity_poly.type
_entity_poly.pdbx_seq_one_letter_code
_entity_poly.pdbx_strand_id
1 'polypeptide(L)'
;MIRIETFGEYNRVVLLGEKRNMFSQQLIERLSGVNCDKNLVITNEGPVFSAGLDLSVFLQSKDAVLEYLFGVHRLVKRFIGCGSRVVAYVSGDVYGFGVEFLYFVDYVVAQRENIRFSLQGVNFGVFPPYTIAIGRSLFSHGHLRVMLNREFNAEEALHFGIVSQIGQLEPEKLFKPPPYLLGLLSPRRWLGAVVDDAIPYLYMLAEVGTREETRDRIRKFLGRRREN
;
A
#
# COMPACT_ATOMS: atom_id res chain seq x y z
N MET A 1 -3.08 12.92 -6.34
CA MET A 1 -4.43 13.50 -5.98
C MET A 1 -5.46 12.38 -5.85
N ILE A 2 -6.58 12.63 -5.14
CA ILE A 2 -7.72 11.69 -5.04
C ILE A 2 -9.01 12.39 -5.45
N ARG A 3 -9.98 11.62 -5.92
CA ARG A 3 -11.38 12.00 -6.08
C ARG A 3 -12.22 11.07 -5.19
N ILE A 4 -13.22 11.63 -4.51
CA ILE A 4 -14.15 10.87 -3.67
C ILE A 4 -15.53 10.93 -4.32
N GLU A 5 -16.10 9.77 -4.58
CA GLU A 5 -17.43 9.57 -5.13
C GLU A 5 -18.28 8.86 -4.08
N THR A 6 -19.46 9.40 -3.76
CA THR A 6 -20.33 8.84 -2.72
C THR A 6 -21.44 8.03 -3.35
N PHE A 7 -21.55 6.78 -2.94
CA PHE A 7 -22.64 5.86 -3.23
C PHE A 7 -23.43 5.59 -1.94
N GLY A 8 -24.59 4.97 -2.02
CA GLY A 8 -25.46 4.75 -0.85
C GLY A 8 -24.68 4.18 0.34
N GLU A 9 -24.11 2.99 0.19
CA GLU A 9 -23.47 2.22 1.26
C GLU A 9 -21.95 2.41 1.36
N TYR A 10 -21.29 3.08 0.41
CA TYR A 10 -19.84 3.25 0.40
C TYR A 10 -19.38 4.53 -0.28
N ASN A 11 -18.15 4.92 0.03
CA ASN A 11 -17.42 5.94 -0.70
C ASN A 11 -16.36 5.28 -1.59
N ARG A 12 -16.25 5.71 -2.84
CA ARG A 12 -15.16 5.32 -3.73
C ARG A 12 -14.09 6.40 -3.71
N VAL A 13 -12.88 6.01 -3.32
CA VAL A 13 -11.69 6.85 -3.32
C VAL A 13 -10.86 6.48 -4.54
N VAL A 14 -10.80 7.37 -5.53
CA VAL A 14 -10.08 7.14 -6.78
C VAL A 14 -8.72 7.84 -6.71
N LEU A 15 -7.65 7.08 -6.85
CA LEU A 15 -6.29 7.59 -7.02
C LEU A 15 -6.12 8.05 -8.48
N LEU A 16 -5.81 9.33 -8.71
CA LEU A 16 -5.91 9.96 -10.05
C LEU A 16 -4.69 9.78 -10.96
N GLY A 17 -3.81 8.84 -10.66
CA GLY A 17 -2.67 8.48 -11.51
C GLY A 17 -1.48 9.45 -11.45
N GLU A 18 -1.59 10.59 -10.78
CA GLU A 18 -0.51 11.55 -10.65
C GLU A 18 0.72 10.89 -10.02
N LYS A 19 1.89 11.12 -10.65
CA LYS A 19 3.16 10.51 -10.23
C LYS A 19 3.03 8.99 -10.00
N ARG A 20 2.15 8.32 -10.75
CA ARG A 20 1.84 6.89 -10.60
C ARG A 20 1.34 6.53 -9.20
N ASN A 21 0.56 7.40 -8.58
CA ASN A 21 -0.02 7.20 -7.25
C ASN A 21 1.02 6.81 -6.18
N MET A 22 2.25 7.40 -6.25
CA MET A 22 3.21 7.23 -5.17
C MET A 22 2.66 7.86 -3.89
N PHE A 23 2.94 7.28 -2.74
CA PHE A 23 2.57 7.79 -1.42
C PHE A 23 3.39 9.04 -1.08
N SER A 24 3.20 10.13 -1.84
CA SER A 24 3.75 11.44 -1.49
C SER A 24 3.10 11.97 -0.22
N GLN A 25 3.73 12.94 0.44
CA GLN A 25 3.15 13.58 1.63
C GLN A 25 1.72 14.07 1.35
N GLN A 26 1.49 14.69 0.19
CA GLN A 26 0.16 15.15 -0.22
C GLN A 26 -0.86 14.01 -0.34
N LEU A 27 -0.49 12.85 -0.92
CA LEU A 27 -1.39 11.71 -1.02
C LEU A 27 -1.68 11.13 0.36
N ILE A 28 -0.66 11.04 1.24
CA ILE A 28 -0.81 10.58 2.63
C ILE A 28 -1.81 11.47 3.38
N GLU A 29 -1.67 12.80 3.30
CA GLU A 29 -2.56 13.77 3.92
C GLU A 29 -4.01 13.61 3.42
N ARG A 30 -4.19 13.50 2.09
CA ARG A 30 -5.51 13.31 1.47
C ARG A 30 -6.17 12.01 1.91
N LEU A 31 -5.45 10.90 1.90
CA LEU A 31 -5.96 9.60 2.35
C LEU A 31 -6.26 9.61 3.85
N SER A 32 -5.45 10.30 4.65
CA SER A 32 -5.68 10.47 6.09
C SER A 32 -6.95 11.27 6.39
N GLY A 33 -7.40 12.14 5.48
CA GLY A 33 -8.64 12.91 5.60
C GLY A 33 -9.89 12.15 5.16
N VAL A 34 -9.78 10.95 4.59
CA VAL A 34 -10.95 10.18 4.12
C VAL A 34 -11.80 9.76 5.32
N ASN A 35 -13.10 10.01 5.24
CA ASN A 35 -14.05 9.57 6.27
C ASN A 35 -14.27 8.04 6.19
N CYS A 36 -14.14 7.37 7.32
CA CYS A 36 -14.30 5.93 7.49
C CYS A 36 -15.68 5.53 8.10
N ASP A 37 -16.68 6.41 8.12
CA ASP A 37 -18.01 6.08 8.66
C ASP A 37 -18.82 5.22 7.68
N LYS A 38 -18.52 5.31 6.38
CA LYS A 38 -19.02 4.43 5.33
C LYS A 38 -17.94 3.47 4.85
N ASN A 39 -18.38 2.34 4.30
CA ASN A 39 -17.46 1.43 3.62
C ASN A 39 -16.65 2.18 2.55
N LEU A 40 -15.42 1.76 2.33
CA LEU A 40 -14.52 2.39 1.39
C LEU A 40 -14.15 1.42 0.26
N VAL A 41 -14.15 1.92 -0.97
CA VAL A 41 -13.51 1.29 -2.12
C VAL A 41 -12.37 2.19 -2.55
N ILE A 42 -11.13 1.74 -2.42
CA ILE A 42 -9.95 2.44 -2.94
C ILE A 42 -9.60 1.85 -4.28
N THR A 43 -9.54 2.67 -5.31
CA THR A 43 -9.20 2.26 -6.68
C THR A 43 -8.28 3.27 -7.35
N ASN A 44 -7.86 3.00 -8.59
CA ASN A 44 -6.96 3.87 -9.34
C ASN A 44 -7.45 4.15 -10.75
N GLU A 45 -7.06 5.30 -11.26
CA GLU A 45 -6.99 5.61 -12.69
C GLU A 45 -5.57 5.36 -13.20
N GLY A 46 -5.47 5.01 -14.49
CA GLY A 46 -4.20 4.74 -15.15
C GLY A 46 -3.62 3.36 -14.87
N PRO A 47 -2.43 3.06 -15.41
CA PRO A 47 -1.86 1.72 -15.45
C PRO A 47 -1.21 1.27 -14.12
N VAL A 48 -1.14 2.12 -13.12
CA VAL A 48 -0.48 1.84 -11.84
C VAL A 48 -1.40 2.17 -10.68
N PHE A 49 -1.69 1.18 -9.84
CA PHE A 49 -2.41 1.38 -8.59
C PHE A 49 -1.56 2.22 -7.62
N SER A 50 -0.31 1.83 -7.42
CA SER A 50 0.66 2.65 -6.68
C SER A 50 2.10 2.29 -7.03
N ALA A 51 2.95 3.31 -7.15
CA ALA A 51 4.40 3.16 -7.31
C ALA A 51 5.15 3.04 -5.97
N GLY A 52 4.45 2.94 -4.83
CA GLY A 52 5.05 2.81 -3.50
C GLY A 52 5.44 4.14 -2.87
N LEU A 53 6.49 4.15 -2.05
CA LEU A 53 6.99 5.35 -1.38
C LEU A 53 7.55 6.38 -2.37
N ASP A 54 7.48 7.66 -2.02
CA ASP A 54 8.16 8.73 -2.73
C ASP A 54 9.66 8.65 -2.47
N LEU A 55 10.40 8.05 -3.42
CA LEU A 55 11.84 7.89 -3.30
C LEU A 55 12.61 9.21 -3.26
N SER A 56 12.03 10.32 -3.75
CA SER A 56 12.70 11.62 -3.71
C SER A 56 12.91 12.14 -2.29
N VAL A 57 12.10 11.68 -1.33
CA VAL A 57 12.23 12.03 0.08
C VAL A 57 13.55 11.52 0.66
N PHE A 58 14.05 10.36 0.20
CA PHE A 58 15.33 9.80 0.68
C PHE A 58 16.57 10.62 0.27
N LEU A 59 16.39 11.60 -0.62
CA LEU A 59 17.44 12.57 -0.96
C LEU A 59 17.55 13.72 0.05
N GLN A 60 16.60 13.82 0.97
CA GLN A 60 16.56 14.84 2.03
C GLN A 60 17.35 14.40 3.27
N SER A 61 17.23 15.18 4.37
CA SER A 61 17.83 14.78 5.65
C SER A 61 17.20 13.50 6.22
N LYS A 62 17.94 12.80 7.08
CA LYS A 62 17.43 11.60 7.76
C LYS A 62 16.17 11.90 8.56
N ASP A 63 16.12 13.06 9.22
CA ASP A 63 14.96 13.47 10.02
C ASP A 63 13.72 13.70 9.15
N ALA A 64 13.88 14.32 7.96
CA ALA A 64 12.80 14.48 7.00
C ALA A 64 12.29 13.11 6.48
N VAL A 65 13.19 12.15 6.25
CA VAL A 65 12.83 10.78 5.89
C VAL A 65 12.05 10.11 7.02
N LEU A 66 12.49 10.24 8.25
CA LEU A 66 11.79 9.68 9.42
C LEU A 66 10.40 10.29 9.59
N GLU A 67 10.27 11.61 9.50
CA GLU A 67 8.97 12.29 9.58
C GLU A 67 8.00 11.77 8.51
N TYR A 68 8.47 11.63 7.27
CA TYR A 68 7.71 11.07 6.16
C TYR A 68 7.28 9.62 6.44
N LEU A 69 8.20 8.74 6.86
CA LEU A 69 7.92 7.34 7.16
C LEU A 69 6.93 7.20 8.32
N PHE A 70 7.02 8.05 9.36
CA PHE A 70 6.02 8.11 10.42
C PHE A 70 4.68 8.66 9.92
N GLY A 71 4.66 9.55 8.92
CA GLY A 71 3.45 9.95 8.23
C GLY A 71 2.76 8.77 7.55
N VAL A 72 3.52 7.93 6.85
CA VAL A 72 3.04 6.67 6.26
C VAL A 72 2.50 5.73 7.36
N HIS A 73 3.23 5.59 8.45
CA HIS A 73 2.84 4.72 9.57
C HIS A 73 1.51 5.17 10.22
N ARG A 74 1.34 6.47 10.44
CA ARG A 74 0.07 7.04 10.91
C ARG A 74 -1.08 6.75 9.96
N LEU A 75 -0.85 6.84 8.64
CA LEU A 75 -1.84 6.47 7.63
C LEU A 75 -2.25 5.00 7.76
N VAL A 76 -1.29 4.09 7.89
CA VAL A 76 -1.54 2.65 8.09
C VAL A 76 -2.39 2.43 9.35
N LYS A 77 -2.00 3.00 10.48
CA LYS A 77 -2.77 2.88 11.75
C LYS A 77 -4.19 3.41 11.60
N ARG A 78 -4.37 4.51 10.85
CA ARG A 78 -5.68 5.04 10.56
C ARG A 78 -6.55 4.05 9.78
N PHE A 79 -6.01 3.41 8.73
CA PHE A 79 -6.77 2.41 7.96
C PHE A 79 -7.09 1.18 8.79
N ILE A 80 -6.15 0.69 9.61
CA ILE A 80 -6.41 -0.39 10.57
C ILE A 80 -7.56 -0.02 11.50
N GLY A 81 -7.61 1.22 11.99
CA GLY A 81 -8.62 1.74 12.90
C GLY A 81 -9.96 2.13 12.26
N CYS A 82 -10.11 2.09 10.92
CA CYS A 82 -11.37 2.40 10.24
C CYS A 82 -12.53 1.55 10.78
N GLY A 83 -13.62 2.19 11.15
CA GLY A 83 -14.82 1.54 11.72
C GLY A 83 -15.67 0.77 10.70
N SER A 84 -15.40 0.92 9.41
CA SER A 84 -16.11 0.30 8.29
C SER A 84 -15.21 -0.63 7.49
N ARG A 85 -15.76 -1.38 6.54
CA ARG A 85 -14.97 -2.22 5.63
C ARG A 85 -14.20 -1.37 4.63
N VAL A 86 -12.94 -1.71 4.40
CA VAL A 86 -12.08 -1.11 3.39
C VAL A 86 -11.72 -2.14 2.33
N VAL A 87 -12.00 -1.84 1.09
CA VAL A 87 -11.75 -2.70 -0.07
C VAL A 87 -10.79 -1.98 -1.02
N ALA A 88 -9.80 -2.68 -1.54
CA ALA A 88 -8.99 -2.20 -2.66
C ALA A 88 -9.46 -2.87 -3.96
N TYR A 89 -9.80 -2.05 -4.97
CA TYR A 89 -10.05 -2.51 -6.33
C TYR A 89 -8.88 -2.09 -7.22
N VAL A 90 -7.99 -3.03 -7.46
CA VAL A 90 -6.72 -2.82 -8.13
C VAL A 90 -6.88 -3.03 -9.63
N SER A 91 -6.77 -1.96 -10.41
CA SER A 91 -6.87 -2.00 -11.88
C SER A 91 -5.53 -1.83 -12.60
N GLY A 92 -4.44 -1.57 -11.87
CA GLY A 92 -3.09 -1.36 -12.38
C GLY A 92 -2.02 -2.01 -11.51
N ASP A 93 -0.76 -1.97 -12.00
CA ASP A 93 0.39 -2.56 -11.33
C ASP A 93 0.64 -1.95 -9.92
N VAL A 94 1.21 -2.73 -9.01
CA VAL A 94 1.41 -2.36 -7.61
C VAL A 94 2.86 -2.55 -7.20
N TYR A 95 3.50 -1.48 -6.72
CA TYR A 95 4.93 -1.50 -6.40
C TYR A 95 5.24 -1.06 -4.97
N GLY A 96 6.23 -1.70 -4.36
CA GLY A 96 6.80 -1.33 -3.06
C GLY A 96 5.75 -1.21 -1.96
N PHE A 97 5.70 -0.08 -1.29
CA PHE A 97 4.71 0.18 -0.24
C PHE A 97 3.26 0.07 -0.73
N GLY A 98 3.00 0.22 -2.03
CA GLY A 98 1.67 -0.05 -2.60
C GLY A 98 1.20 -1.47 -2.34
N VAL A 99 2.11 -2.47 -2.42
CA VAL A 99 1.81 -3.87 -2.06
C VAL A 99 1.57 -3.99 -0.55
N GLU A 100 2.43 -3.39 0.27
CA GLU A 100 2.29 -3.42 1.72
C GLU A 100 1.00 -2.74 2.20
N PHE A 101 0.56 -1.68 1.52
CA PHE A 101 -0.70 -1.00 1.81
C PHE A 101 -1.91 -1.95 1.70
N LEU A 102 -1.87 -2.92 0.78
CA LEU A 102 -2.93 -3.90 0.61
C LEU A 102 -3.08 -4.87 1.81
N TYR A 103 -2.06 -5.01 2.65
CA TYR A 103 -2.18 -5.79 3.90
C TYR A 103 -3.15 -5.14 4.90
N PHE A 104 -3.33 -3.83 4.80
CA PHE A 104 -4.11 -3.01 5.71
C PHE A 104 -5.52 -2.67 5.22
N VAL A 105 -6.03 -3.44 4.25
CA VAL A 105 -7.42 -3.40 3.80
C VAL A 105 -8.10 -4.76 4.07
N ASP A 106 -9.42 -4.80 4.03
CA ASP A 106 -10.18 -6.03 4.36
C ASP A 106 -10.31 -6.99 3.20
N TYR A 107 -10.31 -6.46 1.98
CA TYR A 107 -10.55 -7.24 0.78
C TYR A 107 -9.86 -6.59 -0.41
N VAL A 108 -9.19 -7.39 -1.21
CA VAL A 108 -8.48 -6.91 -2.40
C VAL A 108 -9.03 -7.63 -3.62
N VAL A 109 -9.55 -6.87 -4.57
CA VAL A 109 -9.96 -7.38 -5.87
C VAL A 109 -8.97 -6.91 -6.92
N ALA A 110 -8.26 -7.82 -7.58
CA ALA A 110 -7.46 -7.51 -8.76
C ALA A 110 -8.34 -7.61 -10.00
N GLN A 111 -8.42 -6.55 -10.81
CA GLN A 111 -9.30 -6.51 -11.98
C GLN A 111 -9.00 -7.61 -13.01
N ARG A 112 -7.72 -8.02 -13.12
CA ARG A 112 -7.23 -8.98 -14.11
C ARG A 112 -5.99 -9.72 -13.63
N GLU A 113 -5.71 -10.87 -14.21
CA GLU A 113 -4.63 -11.79 -13.82
C GLU A 113 -3.22 -11.22 -14.04
N ASN A 114 -3.04 -10.43 -15.09
CA ASN A 114 -1.73 -9.91 -15.50
C ASN A 114 -1.28 -8.64 -14.76
N ILE A 115 -1.99 -8.20 -13.72
CA ILE A 115 -1.52 -7.12 -12.85
C ILE A 115 -0.25 -7.59 -12.14
N ARG A 116 0.79 -6.75 -12.16
CA ARG A 116 2.08 -7.05 -11.54
C ARG A 116 2.18 -6.46 -10.14
N PHE A 117 2.76 -7.24 -9.25
CA PHE A 117 3.09 -6.85 -7.88
C PHE A 117 4.59 -6.99 -7.68
N SER A 118 5.23 -6.05 -6.98
CA SER A 118 6.67 -6.08 -6.76
C SER A 118 7.06 -5.38 -5.47
N LEU A 119 7.86 -6.06 -4.65
CA LEU A 119 8.48 -5.52 -3.43
C LEU A 119 9.96 -5.18 -3.61
N GLN A 120 10.46 -5.13 -4.85
CA GLN A 120 11.88 -5.02 -5.18
C GLN A 120 12.49 -3.63 -4.94
N GLY A 121 12.13 -2.95 -3.85
CA GLY A 121 12.78 -1.72 -3.41
C GLY A 121 14.29 -1.88 -3.14
N VAL A 122 14.74 -3.11 -2.91
CA VAL A 122 16.16 -3.45 -2.72
C VAL A 122 17.04 -3.03 -3.89
N ASN A 123 16.51 -2.97 -5.11
CA ASN A 123 17.24 -2.49 -6.30
C ASN A 123 17.66 -1.02 -6.17
N PHE A 124 16.98 -0.27 -5.31
CA PHE A 124 17.28 1.14 -5.01
C PHE A 124 17.98 1.31 -3.67
N GLY A 125 18.23 0.24 -2.93
CA GLY A 125 18.82 0.28 -1.59
C GLY A 125 17.81 0.54 -0.47
N VAL A 126 16.51 0.33 -0.73
CA VAL A 126 15.43 0.41 0.26
C VAL A 126 14.73 -0.96 0.37
N PHE A 127 14.00 -1.19 1.44
CA PHE A 127 13.34 -2.47 1.69
C PHE A 127 11.90 -2.27 2.18
N PRO A 128 11.01 -3.29 2.09
CA PRO A 128 9.63 -3.22 2.55
C PRO A 128 9.55 -3.42 4.07
N PRO A 129 9.39 -2.35 4.88
CA PRO A 129 9.50 -2.42 6.33
C PRO A 129 8.39 -3.22 6.99
N TYR A 130 7.17 -3.14 6.47
CA TYR A 130 6.05 -3.90 7.04
C TYR A 130 6.12 -5.38 6.67
N THR A 131 6.53 -5.71 5.44
CA THR A 131 6.71 -7.11 5.04
C THR A 131 7.77 -7.80 5.91
N ILE A 132 8.85 -7.11 6.25
CA ILE A 132 9.89 -7.65 7.13
C ILE A 132 9.38 -7.77 8.57
N ALA A 133 8.68 -6.75 9.08
CA ALA A 133 8.22 -6.72 10.46
C ALA A 133 7.12 -7.76 10.74
N ILE A 134 6.05 -7.72 9.95
CA ILE A 134 4.82 -8.48 10.21
C ILE A 134 4.52 -9.56 9.17
N GLY A 135 5.31 -9.65 8.09
CA GLY A 135 5.04 -10.58 6.99
C GLY A 135 4.99 -12.04 7.44
N ARG A 136 5.81 -12.44 8.41
CA ARG A 136 5.76 -13.80 9.00
C ARG A 136 4.44 -14.15 9.67
N SER A 137 3.66 -13.14 10.08
CA SER A 137 2.32 -13.32 10.65
C SER A 137 1.23 -13.39 9.59
N LEU A 138 1.54 -12.98 8.35
CA LEU A 138 0.60 -12.91 7.23
C LEU A 138 0.85 -14.02 6.21
N PHE A 139 2.11 -14.41 6.00
CA PHE A 139 2.52 -15.25 4.88
C PHE A 139 3.39 -16.42 5.33
N SER A 140 3.35 -17.53 4.56
CA SER A 140 4.31 -18.61 4.74
C SER A 140 5.73 -18.14 4.36
N HIS A 141 6.73 -18.83 4.90
CA HIS A 141 8.13 -18.56 4.54
C HIS A 141 8.40 -18.75 3.03
N GLY A 142 7.71 -19.69 2.39
CA GLY A 142 7.80 -19.90 0.94
C GLY A 142 7.27 -18.70 0.15
N HIS A 143 6.12 -18.13 0.55
CA HIS A 143 5.56 -16.94 -0.06
C HIS A 143 6.49 -15.74 0.07
N LEU A 144 7.05 -15.49 1.27
CA LEU A 144 7.99 -14.39 1.49
C LEU A 144 9.24 -14.49 0.61
N ARG A 145 9.79 -15.71 0.41
CA ARG A 145 10.92 -15.92 -0.50
C ARG A 145 10.61 -15.46 -1.92
N VAL A 146 9.41 -15.76 -2.43
CA VAL A 146 9.00 -15.35 -3.77
C VAL A 146 8.81 -13.83 -3.82
N MET A 147 8.00 -13.29 -2.92
CA MET A 147 7.62 -11.88 -2.87
C MET A 147 8.82 -10.93 -2.78
N LEU A 148 9.86 -11.31 -2.01
CA LEU A 148 11.05 -10.48 -1.78
C LEU A 148 12.10 -10.59 -2.91
N ASN A 149 12.02 -11.62 -3.76
CA ASN A 149 13.06 -11.89 -4.75
C ASN A 149 12.65 -11.61 -6.20
N ARG A 150 11.36 -11.57 -6.52
CA ARG A 150 10.89 -11.31 -7.88
C ARG A 150 9.52 -10.61 -7.93
N GLU A 151 9.16 -10.14 -9.09
CA GLU A 151 7.78 -9.74 -9.39
C GLU A 151 6.88 -10.98 -9.44
N PHE A 152 5.60 -10.78 -9.12
CA PHE A 152 4.56 -11.79 -9.17
C PHE A 152 3.27 -11.20 -9.73
N ASN A 153 2.40 -12.03 -10.29
CA ASN A 153 1.14 -11.62 -10.89
C ASN A 153 -0.04 -11.72 -9.89
N ALA A 154 -1.25 -11.37 -10.33
CA ALA A 154 -2.44 -11.39 -9.47
C ALA A 154 -2.85 -12.81 -9.05
N GLU A 155 -2.59 -13.85 -9.86
CA GLU A 155 -2.86 -15.25 -9.47
C GLU A 155 -1.93 -15.68 -8.33
N GLU A 156 -0.65 -15.35 -8.42
CA GLU A 156 0.30 -15.60 -7.34
C GLU A 156 -0.05 -14.77 -6.09
N ALA A 157 -0.47 -13.52 -6.25
CA ALA A 157 -0.92 -12.67 -5.16
C ALA A 157 -2.20 -13.22 -4.48
N LEU A 158 -3.09 -13.86 -5.23
CA LEU A 158 -4.24 -14.59 -4.71
C LEU A 158 -3.79 -15.83 -3.93
N HIS A 159 -2.84 -16.58 -4.46
CA HIS A 159 -2.27 -17.75 -3.76
C HIS A 159 -1.54 -17.34 -2.46
N PHE A 160 -0.91 -16.17 -2.43
CA PHE A 160 -0.24 -15.64 -1.23
C PHE A 160 -1.22 -15.04 -0.21
N GLY A 161 -2.46 -14.79 -0.60
CA GLY A 161 -3.47 -14.16 0.27
C GLY A 161 -3.40 -12.62 0.31
N ILE A 162 -2.64 -11.99 -0.61
CA ILE A 162 -2.65 -10.52 -0.79
C ILE A 162 -3.90 -10.09 -1.55
N VAL A 163 -4.24 -10.80 -2.62
CA VAL A 163 -5.47 -10.65 -3.39
C VAL A 163 -6.50 -11.62 -2.87
N SER A 164 -7.74 -11.16 -2.74
CA SER A 164 -8.87 -11.97 -2.27
C SER A 164 -9.71 -12.52 -3.43
N GLN A 165 -9.68 -11.84 -4.57
CA GLN A 165 -10.46 -12.19 -5.76
C GLN A 165 -9.82 -11.57 -7.02
N ILE A 166 -9.94 -12.26 -8.15
CA ILE A 166 -9.64 -11.71 -9.47
C ILE A 166 -10.95 -11.53 -10.24
N GLY A 167 -11.12 -10.37 -10.89
CA GLY A 167 -12.29 -10.05 -11.70
C GLY A 167 -12.95 -8.73 -11.33
N GLN A 168 -14.27 -8.67 -11.49
CA GLN A 168 -15.03 -7.45 -11.23
C GLN A 168 -15.35 -7.29 -9.74
N LEU A 169 -15.32 -6.05 -9.28
CA LEU A 169 -15.80 -5.69 -7.95
C LEU A 169 -17.32 -5.69 -7.94
N GLU A 170 -17.92 -6.38 -6.97
CA GLU A 170 -19.36 -6.43 -6.72
C GLU A 170 -19.68 -5.83 -5.34
N PRO A 171 -19.80 -4.50 -5.23
CA PRO A 171 -19.98 -3.82 -3.94
C PRO A 171 -21.21 -4.31 -3.17
N GLU A 172 -22.30 -4.64 -3.88
CA GLU A 172 -23.56 -5.10 -3.28
C GLU A 172 -23.39 -6.40 -2.50
N LYS A 173 -22.49 -7.27 -2.95
CA LYS A 173 -22.17 -8.52 -2.24
C LYS A 173 -21.28 -8.27 -1.02
N LEU A 174 -20.31 -7.36 -1.16
CA LEU A 174 -19.31 -7.10 -0.13
C LEU A 174 -19.85 -6.22 1.01
N PHE A 175 -20.80 -5.33 0.74
CA PHE A 175 -21.29 -4.34 1.70
C PHE A 175 -22.70 -4.63 2.22
N LYS A 176 -23.24 -5.81 1.94
CA LYS A 176 -24.58 -6.22 2.37
C LYS A 176 -24.81 -6.13 3.89
N PRO A 177 -23.87 -6.57 4.78
CA PRO A 177 -24.00 -6.32 6.20
C PRO A 177 -23.77 -4.83 6.56
N PRO A 178 -24.36 -4.32 7.67
CA PRO A 178 -24.12 -2.93 8.10
C PRO A 178 -22.63 -2.59 8.28
N PRO A 179 -22.21 -1.36 7.95
CA PRO A 179 -20.79 -0.96 7.98
C PRO A 179 -20.10 -1.23 9.33
N TYR A 180 -20.78 -0.94 10.45
CA TYR A 180 -20.22 -1.15 11.79
C TYR A 180 -19.93 -2.63 12.08
N LEU A 181 -20.78 -3.53 11.60
CA LEU A 181 -20.57 -4.98 11.77
C LEU A 181 -19.40 -5.46 10.91
N LEU A 182 -19.32 -5.01 9.65
CA LEU A 182 -18.20 -5.30 8.77
C LEU A 182 -16.88 -4.82 9.36
N GLY A 183 -16.86 -3.62 9.94
CA GLY A 183 -15.69 -3.08 10.62
C GLY A 183 -15.31 -3.89 11.86
N LEU A 184 -16.29 -4.34 12.66
CA LEU A 184 -16.04 -5.15 13.86
C LEU A 184 -15.40 -6.52 13.52
N LEU A 185 -15.86 -7.12 12.41
CA LEU A 185 -15.39 -8.45 11.95
C LEU A 185 -14.13 -8.35 11.05
N SER A 186 -13.56 -7.16 10.90
CA SER A 186 -12.42 -6.92 10.01
C SER A 186 -11.13 -7.55 10.52
N PRO A 187 -10.52 -8.51 9.78
CA PRO A 187 -9.24 -9.11 10.17
C PRO A 187 -8.08 -8.11 10.24
N ARG A 188 -8.10 -7.03 9.42
CA ARG A 188 -7.05 -6.00 9.46
C ARG A 188 -6.88 -5.36 10.83
N ARG A 189 -7.96 -5.30 11.64
CA ARG A 189 -7.91 -4.72 13.00
C ARG A 189 -6.99 -5.50 13.93
N TRP A 190 -6.79 -6.78 13.67
CA TRP A 190 -5.85 -7.61 14.43
C TRP A 190 -4.41 -7.17 14.21
N LEU A 191 -4.12 -6.57 13.03
CA LEU A 191 -2.80 -6.01 12.75
C LEU A 191 -2.46 -4.83 13.65
N GLY A 192 -3.45 -4.20 14.28
CA GLY A 192 -3.22 -3.14 15.27
C GLY A 192 -2.37 -3.59 16.46
N ALA A 193 -2.37 -4.87 16.79
CA ALA A 193 -1.55 -5.43 17.86
C ALA A 193 -0.06 -5.57 17.49
N VAL A 194 0.25 -5.66 16.18
CA VAL A 194 1.62 -5.97 15.70
C VAL A 194 2.18 -4.92 14.74
N VAL A 195 1.39 -3.96 14.28
CA VAL A 195 1.83 -2.99 13.27
C VAL A 195 2.99 -2.12 13.75
N ASP A 196 3.06 -1.86 15.06
CA ASP A 196 4.13 -1.08 15.68
C ASP A 196 5.48 -1.84 15.70
N ASP A 197 5.49 -3.16 15.46
CA ASP A 197 6.71 -3.95 15.24
C ASP A 197 7.47 -3.46 13.99
N ALA A 198 6.83 -2.70 13.10
CA ALA A 198 7.49 -2.05 11.97
C ALA A 198 8.35 -0.84 12.36
N ILE A 199 8.16 -0.22 13.53
CA ILE A 199 8.87 1.02 13.94
C ILE A 199 10.40 0.87 13.89
N PRO A 200 11.04 -0.18 14.43
CA PRO A 200 12.49 -0.35 14.30
C PRO A 200 12.95 -0.42 12.84
N TYR A 201 12.14 -1.00 11.97
CA TYR A 201 12.45 -1.11 10.53
C TYR A 201 12.25 0.22 9.80
N LEU A 202 11.38 1.12 10.27
CA LEU A 202 11.29 2.49 9.73
C LEU A 202 12.57 3.27 10.03
N TYR A 203 13.11 3.18 11.25
CA TYR A 203 14.41 3.76 11.60
C TYR A 203 15.54 3.17 10.74
N MET A 204 15.57 1.85 10.59
CA MET A 204 16.56 1.18 9.75
C MET A 204 16.43 1.61 8.28
N LEU A 205 15.19 1.75 7.75
CA LEU A 205 14.94 2.21 6.39
C LEU A 205 15.43 3.64 6.18
N ALA A 206 15.21 4.55 7.14
CA ALA A 206 15.73 5.90 7.08
C ALA A 206 17.27 5.90 7.09
N GLU A 207 17.90 5.05 7.91
CA GLU A 207 19.36 4.91 7.97
C GLU A 207 19.96 4.44 6.64
N VAL A 208 19.46 3.32 6.10
CA VAL A 208 20.00 2.76 4.85
C VAL A 208 19.60 3.59 3.63
N GLY A 209 18.39 4.16 3.65
CA GLY A 209 17.84 4.95 2.55
C GLY A 209 18.56 6.29 2.35
N THR A 210 19.20 6.83 3.41
CA THR A 210 19.96 8.09 3.34
C THR A 210 21.45 7.89 3.12
N ARG A 211 21.94 6.66 3.00
CA ARG A 211 23.34 6.39 2.61
C ARG A 211 23.62 6.88 1.20
N GLU A 212 24.82 7.38 0.96
CA GLU A 212 25.15 7.98 -0.34
C GLU A 212 24.99 6.99 -1.50
N GLU A 213 25.35 5.73 -1.31
CA GLU A 213 25.15 4.68 -2.32
C GLU A 213 23.68 4.52 -2.71
N THR A 214 22.76 4.55 -1.73
CA THR A 214 21.32 4.49 -1.95
C THR A 214 20.82 5.74 -2.68
N ARG A 215 21.26 6.91 -2.25
CA ARG A 215 20.94 8.19 -2.88
C ARG A 215 21.36 8.24 -4.34
N ASP A 216 22.53 7.72 -4.66
CA ASP A 216 23.03 7.66 -6.05
C ASP A 216 22.17 6.74 -6.92
N ARG A 217 21.74 5.60 -6.41
CA ARG A 217 20.81 4.71 -7.12
C ARG A 217 19.46 5.41 -7.36
N ILE A 218 18.95 6.10 -6.34
CA ILE A 218 17.69 6.85 -6.43
C ILE A 218 17.83 8.00 -7.44
N ARG A 219 18.91 8.81 -7.41
CA ARG A 219 19.15 9.87 -8.38
C ARG A 219 19.18 9.35 -9.82
N LYS A 220 19.91 8.26 -10.07
CA LYS A 220 19.97 7.60 -11.38
C LYS A 220 18.59 7.13 -11.85
N PHE A 221 17.80 6.57 -10.96
CA PHE A 221 16.44 6.13 -11.28
C PHE A 221 15.51 7.30 -11.61
N LEU A 222 15.53 8.35 -10.81
CA LEU A 222 14.69 9.54 -11.02
C LEU A 222 15.12 10.35 -12.26
N GLY A 223 16.42 10.36 -12.58
CA GLY A 223 16.95 10.99 -13.80
C GLY A 223 16.43 10.33 -15.08
N ARG A 224 16.50 9.01 -15.17
CA ARG A 224 15.99 8.23 -16.32
C ARG A 224 14.48 8.42 -16.57
N ARG A 225 13.70 8.80 -15.56
CA ARG A 225 12.26 9.09 -15.70
C ARG A 225 11.95 10.47 -16.27
N ARG A 226 12.90 11.39 -16.32
CA ARG A 226 12.72 12.72 -16.90
C ARG A 226 13.04 12.76 -18.41
N GLU A 227 13.73 11.73 -18.91
CA GLU A 227 14.15 11.60 -20.31
C GLU A 227 13.14 10.77 -21.16
N ASN A 228 12.17 10.08 -20.50
CA ASN A 228 11.08 9.31 -21.13
C ASN A 228 9.71 9.92 -20.75
#